data_834e401e6191bc679d5b11c268dbd2d3
#
_entry.id   834e401e6191bc679d5b11c268dbd2d3
#
_cell.length_a   1.000
_cell.length_b   1.000
_cell.length_c   1.000
_cell.angle_alpha   90.00
_cell.angle_beta   90.00
_cell.angle_gamma   90.00
#
_symmetry.space_group_name_H-M   'P 1'
#
loop_
_entity.id
_entity.type
_entity.pdbx_description
1 polymer ?
#
loop_
_entity_poly.entity_id
_entity_poly.type
_entity_poly.pdbx_seq_one_letter_code
_entity_poly.pdbx_strand_id
1 'polypeptide(L)'
;MKVYLSGISGVKPYLLNGDIKANEVFALESFYSVRDWQKPLIPKFASFLLDSGAFTFMSNAAKHGNIDWLSYVDRYCDFIIENDIRLFFELDIDKIKGLRYVEMLRQRIEDKTHRKPIPVWHIGRGKDYYLQMIKEYPYVAIGGIAAKEMPVSKFEALFPYMIGIAHKNNCKVHGLGYTRIDNLQKYRFDSVDSTTWTMGGQFEEAHQFKNGKIIRHTSVINNIKVRNIKDKKGITLHNFKEWLKFQHYADKNL
;
A
#
# COMPACT_ATOMS: atom_id res chain seq x y z
N MET A 1 -5.44 -11.98 6.60
CA MET A 1 -5.12 -10.57 6.30
C MET A 1 -4.10 -10.50 5.16
N LYS A 2 -4.34 -9.68 4.14
CA LYS A 2 -3.36 -9.51 3.05
C LYS A 2 -2.31 -8.44 3.40
N VAL A 3 -1.04 -8.74 3.15
CA VAL A 3 0.06 -7.77 3.26
C VAL A 3 0.59 -7.47 1.87
N TYR A 4 0.30 -6.29 1.34
CA TYR A 4 0.79 -5.87 0.04
C TYR A 4 2.23 -5.38 0.13
N LEU A 5 3.10 -5.89 -0.74
CA LEU A 5 4.49 -5.47 -0.85
C LEU A 5 4.60 -4.36 -1.91
N SER A 6 4.94 -3.14 -1.46
CA SER A 6 5.04 -1.97 -2.32
C SER A 6 6.47 -1.77 -2.81
N GLY A 7 6.63 -1.18 -4.03
CA GLY A 7 7.93 -0.85 -4.58
C GLY A 7 8.69 -2.02 -5.19
N ILE A 8 7.98 -2.93 -5.88
CA ILE A 8 8.55 -4.17 -6.46
C ILE A 8 9.64 -3.94 -7.52
N SER A 9 9.87 -2.69 -7.94
CA SER A 9 10.98 -2.35 -8.84
C SER A 9 12.36 -2.76 -8.30
N GLY A 10 12.51 -2.86 -6.98
CA GLY A 10 13.74 -3.34 -6.33
C GLY A 10 14.07 -4.81 -6.63
N VAL A 11 13.09 -5.60 -7.02
CA VAL A 11 13.23 -7.02 -7.36
C VAL A 11 12.88 -7.33 -8.82
N LYS A 12 12.85 -6.31 -9.68
CA LYS A 12 12.55 -6.45 -11.12
C LYS A 12 13.24 -7.62 -11.82
N PRO A 13 14.58 -7.81 -11.73
CA PRO A 13 15.25 -8.89 -12.44
C PRO A 13 14.71 -10.27 -12.04
N TYR A 14 14.39 -10.44 -10.77
CA TYR A 14 13.94 -11.71 -10.18
C TYR A 14 12.48 -12.04 -10.49
N LEU A 15 11.66 -11.02 -10.72
CA LEU A 15 10.29 -11.19 -11.23
C LEU A 15 10.30 -11.55 -12.72
N LEU A 16 11.19 -10.94 -13.51
CA LEU A 16 11.24 -11.16 -14.95
C LEU A 16 11.87 -12.50 -15.33
N ASN A 17 12.85 -12.98 -14.57
CA ASN A 17 13.49 -14.30 -14.81
C ASN A 17 12.77 -15.47 -14.12
N GLY A 18 11.74 -15.19 -13.30
CA GLY A 18 10.94 -16.22 -12.63
C GLY A 18 11.49 -16.73 -11.30
N ASP A 19 12.59 -16.17 -10.76
CA ASP A 19 13.09 -16.49 -9.42
C ASP A 19 12.12 -16.11 -8.31
N ILE A 20 11.27 -15.11 -8.58
CA ILE A 20 10.10 -14.75 -7.79
C ILE A 20 8.87 -14.98 -8.68
N LYS A 21 7.98 -15.82 -8.23
CA LYS A 21 6.73 -16.10 -8.93
C LYS A 21 5.70 -15.02 -8.62
N ALA A 22 5.26 -14.30 -9.65
CA ALA A 22 4.30 -13.21 -9.49
C ALA A 22 2.99 -13.70 -8.83
N ASN A 23 2.53 -14.91 -9.13
CA ASN A 23 1.32 -15.50 -8.54
C ASN A 23 1.43 -15.86 -7.05
N GLU A 24 2.57 -15.61 -6.41
CA GLU A 24 2.77 -15.74 -4.97
C GLU A 24 2.81 -14.36 -4.28
N VAL A 25 2.78 -13.25 -5.03
CA VAL A 25 2.97 -11.89 -4.53
C VAL A 25 1.65 -11.12 -4.48
N PHE A 26 1.34 -10.50 -3.34
CA PHE A 26 0.38 -9.41 -3.25
C PHE A 26 1.16 -8.11 -3.44
N ALA A 27 0.99 -7.50 -4.60
CA ALA A 27 1.76 -6.31 -4.99
C ALA A 27 0.90 -5.05 -4.87
N LEU A 28 1.51 -3.97 -4.34
CA LEU A 28 0.97 -2.62 -4.43
C LEU A 28 1.94 -1.75 -5.21
N GLU A 29 1.43 -1.07 -6.22
CA GLU A 29 2.22 -0.11 -7.00
C GLU A 29 1.46 1.20 -7.19
N SER A 30 2.19 2.29 -7.22
CA SER A 30 1.61 3.59 -7.47
C SER A 30 1.53 3.87 -8.97
N PHE A 31 0.37 4.33 -9.45
CA PHE A 31 0.18 4.76 -10.84
C PHE A 31 1.23 5.78 -11.28
N TYR A 32 1.64 6.68 -10.38
CA TYR A 32 2.71 7.64 -10.66
C TYR A 32 4.04 6.99 -11.05
N SER A 33 4.36 5.83 -10.50
CA SER A 33 5.67 5.16 -10.64
C SER A 33 5.64 3.86 -11.44
N VAL A 34 4.47 3.34 -11.79
CA VAL A 34 4.33 2.12 -12.63
C VAL A 34 5.11 2.27 -13.94
N ARG A 35 5.81 1.20 -14.32
CA ARG A 35 6.61 1.12 -15.54
C ARG A 35 6.04 0.08 -16.50
N ASP A 36 6.33 0.20 -17.79
CA ASP A 36 5.80 -0.70 -18.83
C ASP A 36 6.12 -2.18 -18.57
N TRP A 37 7.28 -2.49 -18.00
CA TRP A 37 7.64 -3.87 -17.67
C TRP A 37 6.74 -4.52 -16.60
N GLN A 38 6.03 -3.72 -15.80
CA GLN A 38 5.12 -4.18 -14.76
C GLN A 38 3.74 -4.55 -15.32
N LYS A 39 3.30 -3.88 -16.38
CA LYS A 39 1.97 -4.09 -16.97
C LYS A 39 1.67 -5.57 -17.29
N PRO A 40 2.56 -6.34 -17.95
CA PRO A 40 2.31 -7.76 -18.22
C PRO A 40 2.29 -8.65 -16.96
N LEU A 41 2.76 -8.14 -15.81
CA LEU A 41 2.76 -8.85 -14.54
C LEU A 41 1.50 -8.58 -13.71
N ILE A 42 0.80 -7.46 -13.95
CA ILE A 42 -0.41 -7.08 -13.19
C ILE A 42 -1.41 -8.25 -13.11
N PRO A 43 -1.84 -8.89 -14.21
CA PRO A 43 -2.80 -9.99 -14.14
C PRO A 43 -2.20 -11.29 -13.58
N LYS A 44 -0.89 -11.36 -13.39
CA LYS A 44 -0.18 -12.55 -12.87
C LYS A 44 0.03 -12.51 -11.36
N PHE A 45 -0.06 -11.34 -10.72
CA PHE A 45 0.05 -11.25 -9.27
C PHE A 45 -1.11 -11.97 -8.58
N ALA A 46 -0.81 -12.62 -7.44
CA ALA A 46 -1.85 -13.24 -6.61
C ALA A 46 -2.91 -12.23 -6.16
N SER A 47 -2.51 -10.98 -5.97
CA SER A 47 -3.38 -9.82 -5.80
C SER A 47 -2.62 -8.56 -6.20
N PHE A 48 -3.29 -7.63 -6.86
CA PHE A 48 -2.71 -6.34 -7.24
C PHE A 48 -3.58 -5.21 -6.72
N LEU A 49 -2.97 -4.23 -6.05
CA LEU A 49 -3.60 -3.03 -5.53
C LEU A 49 -2.90 -1.82 -6.14
N LEU A 50 -3.65 -0.95 -6.79
CA LEU A 50 -3.12 0.26 -7.42
C LEU A 50 -3.31 1.47 -6.51
N ASP A 51 -2.20 2.09 -6.11
CA ASP A 51 -2.20 3.40 -5.46
C ASP A 51 -2.29 4.51 -6.50
N SER A 52 -3.02 5.58 -6.17
CA SER A 52 -3.23 6.71 -7.07
C SER A 52 -2.01 7.59 -7.30
N GLY A 53 -1.01 7.54 -6.40
CA GLY A 53 0.17 8.39 -6.41
C GLY A 53 -0.01 9.74 -5.71
N ALA A 54 -1.15 9.99 -5.07
CA ALA A 54 -1.48 11.25 -4.41
C ALA A 54 -0.40 11.68 -3.40
N PHE A 55 0.14 10.75 -2.61
CA PHE A 55 1.19 11.01 -1.62
C PHE A 55 2.46 11.61 -2.24
N THR A 56 2.83 11.19 -3.45
CA THR A 56 4.00 11.72 -4.15
C THR A 56 3.83 13.19 -4.49
N PHE A 57 2.64 13.60 -4.89
CA PHE A 57 2.34 15.01 -5.17
C PHE A 57 2.29 15.83 -3.88
N MET A 58 1.72 15.30 -2.81
CA MET A 58 1.67 15.97 -1.51
C MET A 58 3.07 16.19 -0.93
N SER A 59 3.96 15.22 -1.05
CA SER A 59 5.32 15.30 -0.52
C SER A 59 6.26 16.18 -1.36
N ASN A 60 5.96 16.41 -2.64
CA ASN A 60 6.77 17.16 -3.58
C ASN A 60 6.02 18.32 -4.25
N ALA A 61 5.01 18.89 -3.59
CA ALA A 61 4.13 19.93 -4.16
C ALA A 61 4.91 21.10 -4.81
N ALA A 62 6.03 21.51 -4.20
CA ALA A 62 6.89 22.57 -4.74
C ALA A 62 7.56 22.23 -6.08
N LYS A 63 7.68 20.95 -6.43
CA LYS A 63 8.36 20.49 -7.66
C LYS A 63 7.40 20.23 -8.83
N HIS A 64 6.10 20.10 -8.57
CA HIS A 64 5.14 19.60 -9.58
C HIS A 64 4.32 20.69 -10.27
N GLY A 65 4.49 21.98 -9.91
CA GLY A 65 3.76 23.09 -10.54
C GLY A 65 2.24 22.94 -10.45
N ASN A 66 1.53 23.48 -11.44
CA ASN A 66 0.08 23.36 -11.52
C ASN A 66 -0.30 22.06 -12.24
N ILE A 67 -0.75 21.05 -11.48
CA ILE A 67 -1.14 19.74 -12.01
C ILE A 67 -2.55 19.83 -12.56
N ASP A 68 -2.76 19.37 -13.79
CA ASP A 68 -4.08 19.10 -14.34
C ASP A 68 -4.60 17.76 -13.78
N TRP A 69 -5.33 17.86 -12.66
CA TRP A 69 -5.88 16.71 -11.95
C TRP A 69 -6.95 15.98 -12.75
N LEU A 70 -7.71 16.65 -13.60
CA LEU A 70 -8.72 16.00 -14.44
C LEU A 70 -8.04 15.10 -15.48
N SER A 71 -7.05 15.62 -16.21
CA SER A 71 -6.26 14.80 -17.13
C SER A 71 -5.50 13.69 -16.40
N TYR A 72 -5.03 13.93 -15.17
CA TYR A 72 -4.37 12.88 -14.39
C TYR A 72 -5.33 11.73 -14.05
N VAL A 73 -6.52 12.06 -13.55
CA VAL A 73 -7.55 11.07 -13.22
C VAL A 73 -8.03 10.33 -14.46
N ASP A 74 -8.15 11.01 -15.60
CA ASP A 74 -8.53 10.35 -16.85
C ASP A 74 -7.54 9.28 -17.25
N ARG A 75 -6.23 9.59 -17.24
CA ARG A 75 -5.18 8.60 -17.49
C ARG A 75 -5.14 7.47 -16.46
N TYR A 76 -5.46 7.79 -15.20
CA TYR A 76 -5.60 6.80 -14.14
C TYR A 76 -6.74 5.81 -14.43
N CYS A 77 -7.90 6.32 -14.85
CA CYS A 77 -9.05 5.52 -15.26
C CYS A 77 -8.72 4.63 -16.46
N ASP A 78 -8.10 5.21 -17.49
CA ASP A 78 -7.70 4.47 -18.70
C ASP A 78 -6.75 3.32 -18.33
N PHE A 79 -5.78 3.58 -17.46
CA PHE A 79 -4.85 2.55 -16.97
C PHE A 79 -5.57 1.43 -16.18
N ILE A 80 -6.55 1.77 -15.35
CA ILE A 80 -7.39 0.81 -14.60
C ILE A 80 -8.16 -0.09 -15.56
N ILE A 81 -8.75 0.50 -16.59
CA ILE A 81 -9.57 -0.21 -17.60
C ILE A 81 -8.68 -1.12 -18.46
N GLU A 82 -7.60 -0.57 -19.03
CA GLU A 82 -6.67 -1.29 -19.91
C GLU A 82 -6.03 -2.52 -19.25
N ASN A 83 -5.76 -2.45 -17.94
CA ASN A 83 -5.10 -3.53 -17.21
C ASN A 83 -6.08 -4.34 -16.32
N ASP A 84 -7.38 -4.15 -16.48
CA ASP A 84 -8.47 -4.81 -15.71
C ASP A 84 -8.25 -4.77 -14.18
N ILE A 85 -7.78 -3.65 -13.65
CA ILE A 85 -7.45 -3.51 -12.22
C ILE A 85 -8.74 -3.41 -11.40
N ARG A 86 -8.88 -4.29 -10.41
CA ARG A 86 -10.08 -4.42 -9.58
C ARG A 86 -9.97 -3.73 -8.23
N LEU A 87 -8.75 -3.57 -7.71
CA LEU A 87 -8.48 -2.92 -6.44
C LEU A 87 -7.60 -1.70 -6.67
N PHE A 88 -8.12 -0.52 -6.34
CA PHE A 88 -7.40 0.74 -6.52
C PHE A 88 -7.94 1.81 -5.58
N PHE A 89 -7.08 2.72 -5.15
CA PHE A 89 -7.47 3.83 -4.27
C PHE A 89 -8.05 5.00 -5.05
N GLU A 90 -8.85 5.83 -4.37
CA GLU A 90 -9.19 7.16 -4.85
C GLU A 90 -7.96 8.07 -4.90
N LEU A 91 -8.12 9.28 -5.45
CA LEU A 91 -7.09 10.32 -5.38
C LEU A 91 -7.28 11.14 -4.10
N ASP A 92 -6.61 10.78 -3.02
CA ASP A 92 -6.74 11.37 -1.67
C ASP A 92 -5.91 12.66 -1.51
N ILE A 93 -6.21 13.67 -2.34
CA ILE A 93 -5.52 14.96 -2.39
C ILE A 93 -6.23 16.08 -1.59
N ASP A 94 -6.95 15.73 -0.55
CA ASP A 94 -7.74 16.67 0.28
C ASP A 94 -6.93 17.87 0.76
N LYS A 95 -5.68 17.64 1.16
CA LYS A 95 -4.77 18.70 1.65
C LYS A 95 -4.40 19.71 0.57
N ILE A 96 -4.52 19.34 -0.71
CA ILE A 96 -4.18 20.20 -1.85
C ILE A 96 -5.42 20.89 -2.40
N LYS A 97 -6.52 20.15 -2.54
CA LYS A 97 -7.71 20.60 -3.27
C LYS A 97 -9.01 20.63 -2.44
N GLY A 98 -8.96 20.11 -1.22
CA GLY A 98 -10.14 19.98 -0.37
C GLY A 98 -10.99 18.75 -0.69
N LEU A 99 -11.82 18.35 0.28
CA LEU A 99 -12.59 17.11 0.23
C LEU A 99 -13.60 17.07 -0.93
N ARG A 100 -14.32 18.17 -1.18
CA ARG A 100 -15.31 18.24 -2.28
C ARG A 100 -14.69 17.96 -3.65
N TYR A 101 -13.44 18.39 -3.84
CA TYR A 101 -12.75 18.11 -5.10
C TYR A 101 -12.37 16.63 -5.21
N VAL A 102 -11.94 16.01 -4.11
CA VAL A 102 -11.68 14.56 -4.06
C VAL A 102 -12.95 13.76 -4.36
N GLU A 103 -14.09 14.15 -3.79
CA GLU A 103 -15.39 13.52 -4.06
C GLU A 103 -15.78 13.61 -5.55
N MET A 104 -15.57 14.78 -6.15
CA MET A 104 -15.81 14.97 -7.59
C MET A 104 -14.91 14.06 -8.43
N LEU A 105 -13.62 13.96 -8.10
CA LEU A 105 -12.69 13.07 -8.81
C LEU A 105 -13.04 11.60 -8.60
N ARG A 106 -13.47 11.22 -7.40
CA ARG A 106 -13.92 9.86 -7.08
C ARG A 106 -15.15 9.48 -7.90
N GLN A 107 -16.15 10.38 -7.99
CA GLN A 107 -17.31 10.17 -8.84
C GLN A 107 -16.91 9.99 -10.31
N ARG A 108 -15.97 10.83 -10.81
CA ARG A 108 -15.45 10.68 -12.17
C ARG A 108 -14.77 9.33 -12.40
N ILE A 109 -14.04 8.80 -11.41
CA ILE A 109 -13.43 7.47 -11.46
C ILE A 109 -14.54 6.40 -11.56
N GLU A 110 -15.57 6.49 -10.73
CA GLU A 110 -16.69 5.55 -10.74
C GLU A 110 -17.44 5.57 -12.08
N ASP A 111 -17.74 6.75 -12.60
CA ASP A 111 -18.45 6.93 -13.88
C ASP A 111 -17.64 6.34 -15.07
N LYS A 112 -16.32 6.58 -15.10
CA LYS A 112 -15.48 6.11 -16.21
C LYS A 112 -15.13 4.63 -16.12
N THR A 113 -14.84 4.14 -14.92
CA THR A 113 -14.38 2.74 -14.74
C THR A 113 -15.51 1.76 -14.51
N HIS A 114 -16.71 2.23 -14.15
CA HIS A 114 -17.82 1.43 -13.65
C HIS A 114 -17.45 0.54 -12.44
N ARG A 115 -16.49 1.01 -11.64
CA ARG A 115 -15.92 0.32 -10.47
C ARG A 115 -15.82 1.29 -9.30
N LYS A 116 -16.03 0.78 -8.09
CA LYS A 116 -15.83 1.57 -6.88
C LYS A 116 -14.35 1.59 -6.49
N PRO A 117 -13.72 2.77 -6.38
CA PRO A 117 -12.41 2.89 -5.77
C PRO A 117 -12.48 2.60 -4.26
N ILE A 118 -11.33 2.36 -3.64
CA ILE A 118 -11.18 2.30 -2.18
C ILE A 118 -10.98 3.75 -1.71
N PRO A 119 -11.97 4.40 -1.07
CA PRO A 119 -11.79 5.75 -0.55
C PRO A 119 -10.87 5.72 0.67
N VAL A 120 -10.06 6.77 0.86
CA VAL A 120 -9.04 6.85 1.90
C VAL A 120 -9.48 7.83 2.99
N TRP A 121 -9.79 7.34 4.17
CA TRP A 121 -10.09 8.20 5.29
C TRP A 121 -8.83 8.81 5.91
N HIS A 122 -8.85 10.12 6.11
CA HIS A 122 -7.89 10.91 6.84
C HIS A 122 -8.54 11.54 8.06
N ILE A 123 -7.76 11.84 9.11
CA ILE A 123 -8.32 12.41 10.36
C ILE A 123 -9.12 13.70 10.11
N GLY A 124 -8.69 14.50 9.14
CA GLY A 124 -9.37 15.74 8.74
C GLY A 124 -10.77 15.57 8.15
N ARG A 125 -11.12 14.35 7.69
CA ARG A 125 -12.47 14.04 7.18
C ARG A 125 -13.48 13.84 8.30
N GLY A 126 -13.04 13.57 9.52
CA GLY A 126 -13.90 13.37 10.68
C GLY A 126 -14.56 12.01 10.77
N LYS A 127 -15.21 11.79 11.92
CA LYS A 127 -15.86 10.51 12.23
C LYS A 127 -17.10 10.26 11.38
N ASP A 128 -17.95 11.26 11.21
CA ASP A 128 -19.23 11.09 10.50
C ASP A 128 -19.01 10.75 9.03
N TYR A 129 -17.98 11.33 8.42
CA TYR A 129 -17.58 10.99 7.07
C TYR A 129 -17.08 9.53 6.96
N TYR A 130 -16.32 9.04 7.96
CA TYR A 130 -15.95 7.64 8.00
C TYR A 130 -17.17 6.71 8.06
N LEU A 131 -18.16 7.06 8.90
CA LEU A 131 -19.39 6.29 9.03
C LEU A 131 -20.23 6.29 7.74
N GLN A 132 -20.17 7.35 6.95
CA GLN A 132 -20.76 7.40 5.63
C GLN A 132 -20.02 6.48 4.66
N MET A 133 -18.67 6.62 4.58
CA MET A 133 -17.83 5.82 3.68
C MET A 133 -18.06 4.31 3.84
N ILE A 134 -18.11 3.79 5.07
CA ILE A 134 -18.29 2.34 5.32
C ILE A 134 -19.69 1.82 4.97
N LYS A 135 -20.67 2.69 4.79
CA LYS A 135 -22.02 2.32 4.31
C LYS A 135 -22.09 2.31 2.78
N GLU A 136 -21.33 3.18 2.12
CA GLU A 136 -21.37 3.38 0.67
C GLU A 136 -20.38 2.49 -0.09
N TYR A 137 -19.28 2.11 0.57
CA TYR A 137 -18.17 1.38 -0.06
C TYR A 137 -17.93 0.04 0.62
N PRO A 138 -17.74 -1.04 -0.16
CA PRO A 138 -17.45 -2.37 0.40
C PRO A 138 -16.02 -2.49 0.94
N TYR A 139 -15.19 -1.49 0.68
CA TYR A 139 -13.79 -1.45 1.10
C TYR A 139 -13.37 0.01 1.28
N VAL A 140 -12.77 0.34 2.42
CA VAL A 140 -12.22 1.67 2.72
C VAL A 140 -10.77 1.54 3.20
N ALA A 141 -10.00 2.62 3.12
CA ALA A 141 -8.67 2.67 3.69
C ALA A 141 -8.58 3.69 4.83
N ILE A 142 -7.73 3.42 5.82
CA ILE A 142 -7.33 4.38 6.84
C ILE A 142 -5.94 4.90 6.45
N GLY A 143 -5.89 6.16 6.02
CA GLY A 143 -4.68 6.88 5.61
C GLY A 143 -4.10 7.76 6.72
N GLY A 144 -3.14 8.62 6.34
CA GLY A 144 -2.55 9.62 7.23
C GLY A 144 -1.40 9.13 8.13
N ILE A 145 -1.17 7.81 8.22
CA ILE A 145 -0.11 7.23 9.06
C ILE A 145 1.26 7.59 8.50
N ALA A 146 1.48 7.34 7.21
CA ALA A 146 2.73 7.69 6.54
C ALA A 146 2.95 9.22 6.49
N ALA A 147 1.88 9.99 6.34
CA ALA A 147 1.89 11.45 6.36
C ALA A 147 2.05 12.05 7.77
N LYS A 148 2.13 11.21 8.81
CA LYS A 148 2.27 11.62 10.23
C LYS A 148 1.20 12.64 10.66
N GLU A 149 -0.04 12.47 10.22
CA GLU A 149 -1.15 13.38 10.55
C GLU A 149 -1.43 13.43 12.05
N MET A 150 -1.17 12.34 12.75
CA MET A 150 -1.12 12.27 14.21
C MET A 150 -0.16 11.15 14.65
N PRO A 151 0.24 11.10 15.94
CA PRO A 151 1.04 10.01 16.47
C PRO A 151 0.41 8.64 16.21
N VAL A 152 1.23 7.64 15.82
CA VAL A 152 0.74 6.30 15.49
C VAL A 152 -0.06 5.66 16.63
N SER A 153 0.32 5.92 17.90
CA SER A 153 -0.42 5.44 19.07
C SER A 153 -1.88 5.93 19.12
N LYS A 154 -2.15 7.15 18.61
CA LYS A 154 -3.52 7.67 18.51
C LYS A 154 -4.31 6.95 17.41
N PHE A 155 -3.69 6.66 16.27
CA PHE A 155 -4.31 5.80 15.25
C PHE A 155 -4.63 4.42 15.82
N GLU A 156 -3.66 3.80 16.51
CA GLU A 156 -3.82 2.48 17.12
C GLU A 156 -4.95 2.43 18.16
N ALA A 157 -5.20 3.52 18.87
CA ALA A 157 -6.35 3.63 19.78
C ALA A 157 -7.70 3.67 19.06
N LEU A 158 -7.75 4.18 17.81
CA LEU A 158 -8.96 4.25 16.99
C LEU A 158 -9.25 2.96 16.22
N PHE A 159 -8.24 2.18 15.85
CA PHE A 159 -8.40 1.01 15.01
C PHE A 159 -9.45 0.00 15.48
N PRO A 160 -9.50 -0.41 16.78
CA PRO A 160 -10.52 -1.38 17.22
C PRO A 160 -11.94 -0.91 16.94
N TYR A 161 -12.21 0.37 17.19
CA TYR A 161 -13.52 0.96 16.89
C TYR A 161 -13.79 1.04 15.39
N MET A 162 -12.86 1.63 14.63
CA MET A 162 -13.04 1.88 13.19
C MET A 162 -13.20 0.57 12.42
N ILE A 163 -12.31 -0.40 12.65
CA ILE A 163 -12.37 -1.70 11.98
C ILE A 163 -13.62 -2.47 12.41
N GLY A 164 -13.92 -2.47 13.71
CA GLY A 164 -15.08 -3.19 14.23
C GLY A 164 -16.40 -2.67 13.66
N ILE A 165 -16.58 -1.34 13.50
CA ILE A 165 -17.79 -0.79 12.93
C ILE A 165 -17.85 -0.98 11.40
N ALA A 166 -16.72 -0.96 10.70
CA ALA A 166 -16.67 -1.27 9.28
C ALA A 166 -17.10 -2.71 9.01
N HIS A 167 -16.54 -3.67 9.76
CA HIS A 167 -16.92 -5.09 9.62
C HIS A 167 -18.40 -5.35 9.92
N LYS A 168 -18.99 -4.64 10.89
CA LYS A 168 -20.45 -4.70 11.14
C LYS A 168 -21.29 -4.21 9.95
N ASN A 169 -20.73 -3.37 9.10
CA ASN A 169 -21.34 -2.89 7.86
C ASN A 169 -20.90 -3.69 6.61
N ASN A 170 -20.28 -4.87 6.77
CA ASN A 170 -19.72 -5.67 5.68
C ASN A 170 -18.67 -4.91 4.84
N CYS A 171 -18.00 -3.94 5.42
CA CYS A 171 -16.98 -3.14 4.77
C CYS A 171 -15.59 -3.59 5.22
N LYS A 172 -14.71 -3.89 4.25
CA LYS A 172 -13.29 -4.20 4.50
C LYS A 172 -12.50 -2.95 4.83
N VAL A 173 -11.38 -3.12 5.55
CA VAL A 173 -10.51 -2.02 5.94
C VAL A 173 -9.07 -2.30 5.56
N HIS A 174 -8.47 -1.37 4.81
CA HIS A 174 -7.04 -1.34 4.51
C HIS A 174 -6.31 -0.34 5.42
N GLY A 175 -5.21 -0.75 6.04
CA GLY A 175 -4.33 0.13 6.80
C GLY A 175 -3.22 0.67 5.89
N LEU A 176 -3.41 1.87 5.30
CA LEU A 176 -2.49 2.43 4.31
C LEU A 176 -1.17 2.87 4.97
N GLY A 177 -0.07 2.21 4.57
CA GLY A 177 1.25 2.44 5.15
C GLY A 177 1.41 1.96 6.60
N TYR A 178 0.51 1.11 7.12
CA TYR A 178 0.61 0.58 8.47
C TYR A 178 1.45 -0.70 8.51
N THR A 179 2.68 -0.60 9.02
CA THR A 179 3.69 -1.67 8.96
C THR A 179 4.21 -2.13 10.32
N ARG A 180 3.46 -1.84 11.40
CA ARG A 180 3.81 -2.33 12.74
C ARG A 180 3.38 -3.78 12.92
N ILE A 181 4.20 -4.70 12.42
CA ILE A 181 3.94 -6.14 12.35
C ILE A 181 3.53 -6.72 13.72
N ASP A 182 4.19 -6.31 14.80
CA ASP A 182 3.90 -6.80 16.15
C ASP A 182 2.47 -6.48 16.62
N ASN A 183 1.84 -5.49 16.03
CA ASN A 183 0.49 -5.05 16.38
C ASN A 183 -0.58 -5.50 15.38
N LEU A 184 -0.22 -6.05 14.22
CA LEU A 184 -1.19 -6.44 13.19
C LEU A 184 -2.21 -7.46 13.70
N GLN A 185 -1.79 -8.41 14.53
CA GLN A 185 -2.69 -9.40 15.13
C GLN A 185 -3.82 -8.79 15.98
N LYS A 186 -3.59 -7.57 16.53
CA LYS A 186 -4.56 -6.89 17.40
C LYS A 186 -5.71 -6.25 16.63
N TYR A 187 -5.46 -5.82 15.39
CA TYR A 187 -6.35 -4.86 14.73
C TYR A 187 -7.19 -5.43 13.60
N ARG A 188 -7.01 -6.69 13.19
CA ARG A 188 -7.84 -7.40 12.21
C ARG A 188 -8.14 -6.60 10.92
N PHE A 189 -7.16 -5.86 10.42
CA PHE A 189 -7.27 -5.28 9.08
C PHE A 189 -7.53 -6.38 8.05
N ASP A 190 -8.28 -6.07 7.00
CA ASP A 190 -8.41 -7.00 5.85
C ASP A 190 -7.14 -6.97 5.01
N SER A 191 -6.51 -5.80 4.91
CA SER A 191 -5.18 -5.69 4.35
C SER A 191 -4.38 -4.49 4.88
N VAL A 192 -3.07 -4.56 4.67
CA VAL A 192 -2.10 -3.48 4.90
C VAL A 192 -1.08 -3.48 3.77
N ASP A 193 -0.28 -2.42 3.65
CA ASP A 193 0.85 -2.37 2.72
C ASP A 193 2.16 -2.02 3.41
N SER A 194 3.27 -2.37 2.79
CA SER A 194 4.60 -2.08 3.31
C SER A 194 5.64 -1.88 2.22
N THR A 195 6.42 -0.80 2.37
CA THR A 195 7.69 -0.55 1.65
C THR A 195 8.91 -0.91 2.52
N THR A 196 8.73 -1.35 3.75
CA THR A 196 9.83 -1.51 4.72
C THR A 196 10.91 -2.48 4.25
N TRP A 197 10.54 -3.49 3.46
CA TRP A 197 11.50 -4.44 2.90
C TRP A 197 12.55 -3.77 1.98
N THR A 198 12.22 -2.62 1.36
CA THR A 198 13.14 -1.89 0.48
C THR A 198 14.22 -1.15 1.25
N MET A 199 13.98 -0.86 2.54
CA MET A 199 14.87 -0.02 3.35
C MET A 199 16.20 -0.69 3.69
N GLY A 200 16.27 -2.01 3.61
CA GLY A 200 17.51 -2.76 3.91
C GLY A 200 18.70 -2.33 3.07
N GLY A 201 18.48 -2.02 1.80
CA GLY A 201 19.54 -1.51 0.91
C GLY A 201 19.99 -0.07 1.23
N GLN A 202 19.17 0.72 1.92
CA GLN A 202 19.50 2.10 2.32
C GLN A 202 20.14 2.16 3.71
N PHE A 203 19.68 1.31 4.64
CA PHE A 203 20.06 1.35 6.06
C PHE A 203 20.92 0.15 6.47
N GLU A 204 21.34 -0.68 5.52
CA GLU A 204 22.14 -1.90 5.78
C GLU A 204 21.47 -2.85 6.79
N GLU A 205 20.12 -2.95 6.72
CA GLU A 205 19.33 -3.84 7.56
C GLU A 205 18.92 -5.09 6.78
N ALA A 206 19.21 -6.26 7.33
CA ALA A 206 18.65 -7.51 6.85
C ALA A 206 17.44 -7.92 7.71
N HIS A 207 16.39 -8.41 7.06
CA HIS A 207 15.18 -8.87 7.69
C HIS A 207 15.16 -10.40 7.75
N GLN A 208 14.55 -10.94 8.82
CA GLN A 208 14.33 -12.37 8.97
C GLN A 208 12.90 -12.60 9.44
N PHE A 209 12.15 -13.40 8.69
CA PHE A 209 10.84 -13.89 9.15
C PHE A 209 11.04 -15.06 10.13
N LYS A 210 10.49 -14.92 11.34
CA LYS A 210 10.53 -15.97 12.36
C LYS A 210 9.29 -15.86 13.27
N ASN A 211 8.56 -16.96 13.42
CA ASN A 211 7.43 -17.08 14.34
C ASN A 211 6.37 -15.96 14.17
N GLY A 212 5.97 -15.66 12.93
CA GLY A 212 4.97 -14.62 12.64
C GLY A 212 5.47 -13.18 12.73
N LYS A 213 6.79 -12.96 12.87
CA LYS A 213 7.41 -11.64 13.01
C LYS A 213 8.52 -11.42 12.01
N ILE A 214 8.78 -10.16 11.69
CA ILE A 214 10.01 -9.74 10.99
C ILE A 214 11.01 -9.21 12.01
N ILE A 215 12.11 -9.91 12.18
CA ILE A 215 13.24 -9.49 13.01
C ILE A 215 14.19 -8.69 12.13
N ARG A 216 14.62 -7.53 12.59
CA ARG A 216 15.60 -6.67 11.91
C ARG A 216 16.98 -6.90 12.50
N HIS A 217 17.94 -7.13 11.66
CA HIS A 217 19.34 -7.35 12.03
C HIS A 217 20.22 -6.26 11.40
N THR A 218 21.01 -5.59 12.23
CA THR A 218 21.85 -4.47 11.82
C THR A 218 23.34 -4.82 11.69
N SER A 219 23.75 -6.06 12.03
CA SER A 219 25.18 -6.44 12.01
C SER A 219 25.50 -7.75 11.32
N VAL A 220 24.79 -8.84 11.62
CA VAL A 220 25.05 -10.16 11.00
C VAL A 220 23.77 -11.00 10.95
N ILE A 221 23.41 -11.54 9.79
CA ILE A 221 22.46 -12.67 9.65
C ILE A 221 23.15 -13.80 8.91
N ASN A 222 23.08 -15.03 9.46
CA ASN A 222 23.58 -16.24 8.80
C ASN A 222 25.01 -16.08 8.23
N ASN A 223 25.91 -15.48 9.02
CA ASN A 223 27.30 -15.14 8.62
C ASN A 223 27.42 -14.03 7.55
N ILE A 224 26.35 -13.36 7.18
CA ILE A 224 26.40 -12.18 6.31
C ILE A 224 26.60 -10.95 7.19
N LYS A 225 27.75 -10.27 7.04
CA LYS A 225 27.94 -8.94 7.65
C LYS A 225 27.01 -7.96 6.93
N VAL A 226 26.02 -7.44 7.62
CA VAL A 226 25.06 -6.47 7.05
C VAL A 226 25.71 -5.09 6.90
N ARG A 227 26.59 -4.71 7.83
CA ARG A 227 27.41 -3.50 7.71
C ARG A 227 28.52 -3.68 6.67
N ASN A 228 28.67 -2.71 5.77
CA ASN A 228 29.63 -2.70 4.66
C ASN A 228 29.36 -3.70 3.54
N ILE A 229 28.11 -4.15 3.36
CA ILE A 229 27.79 -4.96 2.19
C ILE A 229 27.79 -4.08 0.95
N LYS A 230 28.70 -4.39 0.01
CA LYS A 230 28.73 -3.79 -1.32
C LYS A 230 27.54 -4.24 -2.18
N ASP A 231 26.92 -5.36 -1.85
CA ASP A 231 25.77 -5.94 -2.59
C ASP A 231 24.41 -5.51 -2.02
N LYS A 232 24.02 -4.27 -2.30
CA LYS A 232 22.68 -3.75 -1.95
C LYS A 232 21.54 -4.52 -2.61
N LYS A 233 21.77 -5.13 -3.78
CA LYS A 233 20.76 -5.88 -4.51
C LYS A 233 20.48 -7.23 -3.84
N GLY A 234 21.50 -7.91 -3.35
CA GLY A 234 21.36 -9.16 -2.61
C GLY A 234 20.57 -8.98 -1.32
N ILE A 235 20.81 -7.90 -0.55
CA ILE A 235 20.01 -7.60 0.65
C ILE A 235 18.54 -7.32 0.28
N THR A 236 18.30 -6.54 -0.76
CA THR A 236 16.94 -6.21 -1.20
C THR A 236 16.16 -7.48 -1.57
N LEU A 237 16.78 -8.37 -2.32
CA LEU A 237 16.18 -9.67 -2.66
C LEU A 237 15.93 -10.54 -1.42
N HIS A 238 16.92 -10.61 -0.51
CA HIS A 238 16.80 -11.36 0.74
C HIS A 238 15.59 -10.84 1.56
N ASN A 239 15.54 -9.53 1.78
CA ASN A 239 14.45 -8.92 2.53
C ASN A 239 13.09 -9.14 1.86
N PHE A 240 13.02 -9.03 0.54
CA PHE A 240 11.78 -9.32 -0.18
C PHE A 240 11.30 -10.75 0.06
N LYS A 241 12.21 -11.74 -0.02
CA LYS A 241 11.87 -13.15 0.24
C LYS A 241 11.40 -13.38 1.68
N GLU A 242 12.01 -12.73 2.66
CA GLU A 242 11.58 -12.82 4.07
C GLU A 242 10.19 -12.17 4.28
N TRP A 243 9.93 -11.03 3.62
CA TRP A 243 8.62 -10.39 3.66
C TRP A 243 7.56 -11.18 2.88
N LEU A 244 7.93 -11.91 1.83
CA LEU A 244 7.03 -12.83 1.14
C LEU A 244 6.60 -13.99 2.04
N LYS A 245 7.51 -14.53 2.85
CA LYS A 245 7.16 -15.51 3.90
C LYS A 245 6.17 -14.92 4.92
N PHE A 246 6.39 -13.68 5.35
CA PHE A 246 5.47 -13.00 6.25
C PHE A 246 4.11 -12.75 5.60
N GLN A 247 4.07 -12.32 4.34
CA GLN A 247 2.83 -12.16 3.57
C GLN A 247 2.01 -13.46 3.55
N HIS A 248 2.65 -14.58 3.25
CA HIS A 248 1.98 -15.89 3.23
C HIS A 248 1.50 -16.32 4.63
N TYR A 249 2.29 -16.03 5.66
CA TYR A 249 1.86 -16.28 7.04
C TYR A 249 0.64 -15.43 7.42
N ALA A 250 0.66 -14.14 7.12
CA ALA A 250 -0.42 -13.23 7.43
C ALA A 250 -1.73 -13.60 6.71
N ASP A 251 -1.64 -14.02 5.45
CA ASP A 251 -2.81 -14.44 4.66
C ASP A 251 -3.49 -15.69 5.25
N LYS A 252 -2.72 -16.58 5.89
CA LYS A 252 -3.25 -17.82 6.48
C LYS A 252 -3.67 -17.67 7.95
N ASN A 253 -3.05 -16.75 8.70
CA ASN A 253 -3.14 -16.78 10.17
C ASN A 253 -3.69 -15.47 10.78
N LEU A 254 -3.70 -14.37 10.04
CA LEU A 254 -4.20 -13.07 10.50
C LEU A 254 -5.41 -12.61 9.68
#